data_2f847902dce782339b7a3df622bcb307
#
_entry.id   2f847902dce782339b7a3df622bcb307
#
_cell.length_a   1.000
_cell.length_b   1.000
_cell.length_c   1.000
_cell.angle_alpha   90.00
_cell.angle_beta   90.00
_cell.angle_gamma   90.00
#
_symmetry.space_group_name_H-M   'P 1'
#
loop_
_entity.id
_entity.type
_entity.pdbx_description
1 polymer ?
#
loop_
_entity_poly.entity_id
_entity_poly.type
_entity_poly.pdbx_seq_one_letter_code
_entity_poly.pdbx_strand_id
1 'polypeptide(L)'
;MVSALDGYPLTQQGKGGKALKQALFSSVVADACSDLILIFLAAPVAMVALKIGPPEYTSIIFFSLLVISVAASQFPVRGVIAVILGLLLGTVGMDPEFGSTRLIFHTIDLADGFHIMPMVIGMLAFSEVLLQFEKELLKRWQRKMAQKHSHEEEVRHTSITDHHLNWTEFKKTLPTIFRSTGIGASIGIIPGIGTTVGSYLSYIMAKQRSPHPEKFGKGSLEGVAAAEAGNNAVNGPNLIPLVTLGIPGNLAAALILGGFMIKGLIPGPTFMQTNGAMLYALFIILLLSNLFTLFIGSFYIKHVKNVTAIPKPYLYTGIIVFSVIGSYVNYASVFDVFVMLGFAVLGYILTKFKINLPTVIVAFFLGPMLETKLRQALKISGNDATVFFTEPISLGFLVLTAVAVFFLVRRRNIPKG
;
A
#
# COMPACT_ATOMS: atom_id res chain seq x y z
N MET A 1 9.53 2.91 7.57
CA MET A 1 9.55 4.05 8.51
C MET A 1 9.74 3.61 9.96
N VAL A 2 8.95 2.65 10.48
CA VAL A 2 9.04 2.22 11.88
C VAL A 2 10.37 1.56 12.21
N SER A 3 10.89 0.71 11.32
CA SER A 3 12.22 0.08 11.43
C SER A 3 13.38 1.09 11.52
N ALA A 4 13.19 2.29 10.99
CA ALA A 4 14.19 3.36 11.09
C ALA A 4 14.36 3.89 12.52
N LEU A 5 13.38 3.69 13.41
CA LEU A 5 13.49 4.10 14.82
C LEU A 5 14.69 3.44 15.52
N ASP A 6 15.00 2.21 15.14
CA ASP A 6 16.16 1.47 15.64
C ASP A 6 17.26 1.29 14.60
N GLY A 7 16.90 1.19 13.32
CA GLY A 7 17.86 1.01 12.22
C GLY A 7 18.80 2.20 12.05
N TYR A 8 18.28 3.42 12.19
CA TYR A 8 19.09 4.63 12.10
C TYR A 8 20.09 4.75 13.26
N PRO A 9 19.69 4.60 14.54
CA PRO A 9 20.66 4.55 15.65
C PRO A 9 21.70 3.44 15.51
N LEU A 10 21.35 2.25 15.01
CA LEU A 10 22.33 1.19 14.72
C LEU A 10 23.33 1.62 13.65
N THR A 11 22.87 2.32 12.62
CA THR A 11 23.76 2.86 11.59
C THR A 11 24.73 3.90 12.15
N GLN A 12 24.26 4.79 13.01
CA GLN A 12 25.12 5.76 13.69
C GLN A 12 26.17 5.08 14.61
N GLN A 13 25.86 3.90 15.16
CA GLN A 13 26.78 3.07 15.93
C GLN A 13 27.75 2.26 15.07
N GLY A 14 27.77 2.44 13.73
CA GLY A 14 28.59 1.66 12.80
C GLY A 14 28.02 0.27 12.48
N LYS A 15 26.84 -0.09 12.99
CA LYS A 15 26.20 -1.40 12.85
C LYS A 15 25.12 -1.46 11.76
N GLY A 16 25.18 -0.55 10.78
CA GLY A 16 24.17 -0.42 9.74
C GLY A 16 24.02 -1.70 8.89
N GLY A 17 25.10 -2.38 8.56
CA GLY A 17 25.06 -3.65 7.84
C GLY A 17 24.34 -4.77 8.61
N LYS A 18 24.49 -4.78 9.93
CA LYS A 18 23.80 -5.70 10.84
C LYS A 18 22.29 -5.41 10.88
N ALA A 19 21.91 -4.11 10.96
CA ALA A 19 20.50 -3.68 10.93
C ALA A 19 19.83 -4.08 9.61
N LEU A 20 20.50 -3.88 8.47
CA LEU A 20 19.96 -4.25 7.16
C LEU A 20 19.77 -5.76 7.00
N LYS A 21 20.71 -6.57 7.49
CA LYS A 21 20.56 -8.04 7.48
C LYS A 21 19.44 -8.50 8.40
N GLN A 22 19.32 -7.91 9.61
CA GLN A 22 18.20 -8.21 10.50
C GLN A 22 16.87 -7.88 9.84
N ALA A 23 16.77 -6.71 9.18
CA ALA A 23 15.58 -6.30 8.43
C ALA A 23 15.26 -7.33 7.34
N LEU A 24 16.22 -7.65 6.47
CA LEU A 24 16.03 -8.62 5.38
C LEU A 24 15.55 -9.99 5.87
N PHE A 25 16.26 -10.58 6.85
CA PHE A 25 15.88 -11.91 7.33
C PHE A 25 14.52 -11.92 8.04
N SER A 26 14.21 -10.89 8.83
CA SER A 26 12.92 -10.76 9.48
C SER A 26 11.77 -10.60 8.47
N SER A 27 12.00 -9.81 7.40
CA SER A 27 11.06 -9.61 6.31
C SER A 27 10.78 -10.92 5.58
N VAL A 28 11.82 -11.63 5.15
CA VAL A 28 11.69 -12.90 4.39
C VAL A 28 10.97 -13.97 5.22
N VAL A 29 11.32 -14.12 6.49
CA VAL A 29 10.65 -15.12 7.36
C VAL A 29 9.18 -14.76 7.56
N ALA A 30 8.88 -13.49 7.83
CA ALA A 30 7.51 -13.04 8.05
C ALA A 30 6.66 -13.13 6.79
N ASP A 31 7.22 -12.74 5.65
CA ASP A 31 6.54 -12.78 4.35
C ASP A 31 6.24 -14.22 3.94
N ALA A 32 7.22 -15.14 4.03
CA ALA A 32 7.02 -16.57 3.77
C ALA A 32 5.92 -17.17 4.66
N CYS A 33 5.90 -16.83 5.96
CA CYS A 33 4.83 -17.26 6.85
C CYS A 33 3.47 -16.67 6.45
N SER A 34 3.44 -15.42 6.00
CA SER A 34 2.22 -14.76 5.56
C SER A 34 1.67 -15.34 4.26
N ASP A 35 2.55 -15.74 3.34
CA ASP A 35 2.16 -16.43 2.11
C ASP A 35 1.58 -17.82 2.41
N LEU A 36 2.13 -18.54 3.38
CA LEU A 36 1.52 -19.78 3.85
C LEU A 36 0.12 -19.54 4.42
N ILE A 37 -0.06 -18.48 5.21
CA ILE A 37 -1.38 -18.09 5.73
C ILE A 37 -2.34 -17.80 4.56
N LEU A 38 -1.90 -17.09 3.53
CA LEU A 38 -2.68 -16.85 2.31
C LEU A 38 -3.09 -18.17 1.65
N ILE A 39 -2.16 -19.08 1.42
CA ILE A 39 -2.40 -20.39 0.77
C ILE A 39 -3.48 -21.19 1.51
N PHE A 40 -3.39 -21.24 2.85
CA PHE A 40 -4.33 -22.03 3.65
C PHE A 40 -5.67 -21.33 3.89
N LEU A 41 -5.71 -20.00 3.98
CA LEU A 41 -6.93 -19.27 4.31
C LEU A 41 -7.71 -18.79 3.09
N ALA A 42 -7.11 -18.66 1.91
CA ALA A 42 -7.80 -18.14 0.74
C ALA A 42 -9.03 -18.96 0.36
N ALA A 43 -8.91 -20.30 0.32
CA ALA A 43 -10.04 -21.17 -0.05
C ALA A 43 -11.18 -21.17 1.00
N PRO A 44 -10.93 -21.33 2.33
CA PRO A 44 -12.00 -21.19 3.33
C PRO A 44 -12.69 -19.83 3.30
N VAL A 45 -11.95 -18.74 3.13
CA VAL A 45 -12.53 -17.40 3.04
C VAL A 45 -13.33 -17.23 1.76
N ALA A 46 -12.88 -17.78 0.63
CA ALA A 46 -13.65 -17.77 -0.62
C ALA A 46 -15.01 -18.49 -0.46
N MET A 47 -15.07 -19.61 0.25
CA MET A 47 -16.34 -20.30 0.54
C MET A 47 -17.30 -19.44 1.36
N VAL A 48 -16.80 -18.66 2.31
CA VAL A 48 -17.62 -17.70 3.05
C VAL A 48 -18.04 -16.53 2.15
N ALA A 49 -17.13 -16.04 1.31
CA ALA A 49 -17.41 -14.95 0.36
C ALA A 49 -18.54 -15.26 -0.62
N LEU A 50 -18.75 -16.54 -0.99
CA LEU A 50 -19.87 -16.95 -1.82
C LEU A 50 -21.26 -16.72 -1.18
N LYS A 51 -21.33 -16.57 0.13
CA LYS A 51 -22.57 -16.28 0.88
C LYS A 51 -22.85 -14.77 1.00
N ILE A 52 -21.91 -13.94 0.58
CA ILE A 52 -22.01 -12.48 0.68
C ILE A 52 -22.79 -11.96 -0.53
N GLY A 53 -23.91 -11.29 -0.29
CA GLY A 53 -24.74 -10.67 -1.30
C GLY A 53 -24.38 -9.21 -1.60
N PRO A 54 -25.09 -8.54 -2.53
CA PRO A 54 -24.83 -7.16 -2.90
C PRO A 54 -24.92 -6.15 -1.74
N PRO A 55 -25.86 -6.28 -0.77
CA PRO A 55 -25.91 -5.38 0.38
C PRO A 55 -24.66 -5.44 1.26
N GLU A 56 -24.21 -6.66 1.56
CA GLU A 56 -23.02 -6.89 2.38
C GLU A 56 -21.78 -6.39 1.66
N TYR A 57 -21.66 -6.66 0.35
CA TYR A 57 -20.56 -6.15 -0.47
C TYR A 57 -20.46 -4.64 -0.41
N THR A 58 -21.60 -3.95 -0.55
CA THR A 58 -21.67 -2.49 -0.47
C THR A 58 -21.14 -2.00 0.86
N SER A 59 -21.57 -2.63 1.97
CA SER A 59 -21.14 -2.26 3.32
C SER A 59 -19.67 -2.56 3.58
N ILE A 60 -19.12 -3.66 3.05
CA ILE A 60 -17.69 -3.99 3.14
C ILE A 60 -16.84 -2.98 2.38
N ILE A 61 -17.24 -2.61 1.14
CA ILE A 61 -16.51 -1.61 0.35
C ILE A 61 -16.57 -0.24 1.05
N PHE A 62 -17.72 0.15 1.56
CA PHE A 62 -17.89 1.40 2.31
C PHE A 62 -17.02 1.44 3.57
N PHE A 63 -16.99 0.35 4.33
CA PHE A 63 -16.09 0.17 5.47
C PHE A 63 -14.63 0.33 5.05
N SER A 64 -14.22 -0.36 3.98
CA SER A 64 -12.85 -0.32 3.46
C SER A 64 -12.43 1.09 3.07
N LEU A 65 -13.28 1.82 2.33
CA LEU A 65 -13.03 3.21 1.91
C LEU A 65 -12.88 4.15 3.12
N LEU A 66 -13.71 4.00 4.14
CA LEU A 66 -13.63 4.82 5.34
C LEU A 66 -12.39 4.50 6.18
N VAL A 67 -12.06 3.21 6.35
CA VAL A 67 -10.85 2.81 7.05
C VAL A 67 -9.60 3.33 6.35
N ILE A 68 -9.51 3.18 5.02
CA ILE A 68 -8.39 3.71 4.22
C ILE A 68 -8.30 5.23 4.36
N SER A 69 -9.43 5.93 4.27
CA SER A 69 -9.50 7.40 4.42
C SER A 69 -8.87 7.87 5.72
N VAL A 70 -9.15 7.18 6.81
CA VAL A 70 -8.72 7.63 8.14
C VAL A 70 -7.34 7.08 8.51
N ALA A 71 -7.02 5.84 8.14
CA ALA A 71 -5.74 5.21 8.44
C ALA A 71 -4.57 5.86 7.69
N ALA A 72 -4.79 6.26 6.44
CA ALA A 72 -3.75 6.78 5.55
C ALA A 72 -3.47 8.30 5.72
N SER A 73 -4.30 9.03 6.45
CA SER A 73 -4.17 10.49 6.58
C SER A 73 -3.95 10.94 8.02
N GLN A 74 -3.06 11.92 8.22
CA GLN A 74 -2.93 12.61 9.52
C GLN A 74 -4.17 13.45 9.85
N PHE A 75 -4.94 13.85 8.84
CA PHE A 75 -6.17 14.65 8.96
C PHE A 75 -7.32 13.91 8.28
N PRO A 76 -8.44 13.58 8.99
CA PRO A 76 -9.57 12.83 8.42
C PRO A 76 -10.16 13.48 7.19
N VAL A 77 -10.33 14.80 7.21
CA VAL A 77 -10.89 15.55 6.10
C VAL A 77 -10.11 15.33 4.80
N ARG A 78 -8.78 15.30 4.86
CA ARG A 78 -7.94 15.03 3.68
C ARG A 78 -8.08 13.59 3.18
N GLY A 79 -8.29 12.64 4.08
CA GLY A 79 -8.58 11.26 3.71
C GLY A 79 -9.94 11.14 3.01
N VAL A 80 -10.97 11.80 3.53
CA VAL A 80 -12.30 11.84 2.89
C VAL A 80 -12.24 12.51 1.52
N ILE A 81 -11.53 13.63 1.40
CA ILE A 81 -11.30 14.29 0.09
C ILE A 81 -10.61 13.36 -0.88
N ALA A 82 -9.59 12.61 -0.43
CA ALA A 82 -8.91 11.62 -1.27
C ALA A 82 -9.86 10.53 -1.78
N VAL A 83 -10.74 10.01 -0.92
CA VAL A 83 -11.75 9.02 -1.31
C VAL A 83 -12.74 9.61 -2.30
N ILE A 84 -13.28 10.79 -2.02
CA ILE A 84 -14.26 11.46 -2.93
C ILE A 84 -13.62 11.69 -4.31
N LEU A 85 -12.38 12.18 -4.35
CA LEU A 85 -11.65 12.38 -5.61
C LEU A 85 -11.45 11.06 -6.37
N GLY A 86 -11.06 10.00 -5.67
CA GLY A 86 -10.90 8.69 -6.29
C GLY A 86 -12.22 8.15 -6.85
N LEU A 87 -13.30 8.24 -6.07
CA LEU A 87 -14.64 7.85 -6.53
C LEU A 87 -15.08 8.64 -7.76
N LEU A 88 -14.88 9.97 -7.77
CA LEU A 88 -15.21 10.82 -8.92
C LEU A 88 -14.41 10.45 -10.16
N LEU A 89 -13.11 10.20 -10.03
CA LEU A 89 -12.28 9.73 -11.15
C LEU A 89 -12.75 8.38 -11.68
N GLY A 90 -13.24 7.50 -10.81
CA GLY A 90 -13.80 6.19 -11.17
C GLY A 90 -15.15 6.26 -11.88
N THR A 91 -15.83 7.41 -11.87
CA THR A 91 -17.09 7.59 -12.61
C THR A 91 -16.92 8.04 -14.06
N VAL A 92 -15.69 8.37 -14.48
CA VAL A 92 -15.38 8.73 -15.86
C VAL A 92 -15.48 7.49 -16.75
N GLY A 93 -16.15 7.60 -17.88
CA GLY A 93 -16.31 6.52 -18.84
C GLY A 93 -17.76 6.07 -19.02
N MET A 94 -17.94 4.83 -19.35
CA MET A 94 -19.26 4.25 -19.61
C MET A 94 -19.92 3.78 -18.32
N ASP A 95 -21.19 4.11 -18.14
CA ASP A 95 -22.02 3.58 -17.05
C ASP A 95 -22.15 2.05 -17.23
N PRO A 96 -21.76 1.24 -16.23
CA PRO A 96 -21.78 -0.22 -16.36
C PRO A 96 -23.18 -0.81 -16.47
N GLU A 97 -24.22 -0.04 -16.14
CA GLU A 97 -25.60 -0.51 -16.15
C GLU A 97 -26.40 -0.02 -17.35
N PHE A 98 -26.26 1.26 -17.68
CA PHE A 98 -27.05 1.89 -18.76
C PHE A 98 -26.27 2.07 -20.06
N GLY A 99 -24.95 1.82 -20.07
CA GLY A 99 -24.11 2.01 -21.25
C GLY A 99 -23.97 3.47 -21.71
N SER A 100 -24.48 4.43 -20.94
CA SER A 100 -24.34 5.86 -21.22
C SER A 100 -22.97 6.37 -20.82
N THR A 101 -22.39 7.22 -21.64
CA THR A 101 -21.08 7.83 -21.35
C THR A 101 -21.19 8.96 -20.33
N ARG A 102 -20.26 9.01 -19.36
CA ARG A 102 -20.20 10.01 -18.29
C ARG A 102 -18.83 10.67 -18.28
N LEU A 103 -18.82 12.00 -18.22
CA LEU A 103 -17.60 12.82 -18.05
C LEU A 103 -16.52 12.54 -19.10
N ILE A 104 -16.89 12.16 -20.32
CA ILE A 104 -15.96 11.88 -21.41
C ILE A 104 -15.50 13.15 -22.15
N PHE A 105 -16.08 14.33 -21.86
CA PHE A 105 -15.72 15.63 -22.45
C PHE A 105 -15.59 15.60 -23.98
N HIS A 106 -16.46 14.87 -24.67
CA HIS A 106 -16.46 14.63 -26.12
C HIS A 106 -15.23 13.88 -26.64
N THR A 107 -14.45 13.23 -25.77
CA THR A 107 -13.26 12.44 -26.13
C THR A 107 -13.60 10.94 -26.07
N ILE A 108 -13.63 10.30 -27.25
CA ILE A 108 -13.95 8.86 -27.37
C ILE A 108 -12.98 7.98 -26.56
N ASP A 109 -11.71 8.36 -26.52
CA ASP A 109 -10.70 7.63 -25.75
C ASP A 109 -11.01 7.54 -24.24
N LEU A 110 -11.89 8.41 -23.73
CA LEU A 110 -12.37 8.35 -22.34
C LEU A 110 -13.63 7.49 -22.17
N ALA A 111 -14.17 6.87 -23.22
CA ALA A 111 -15.36 6.04 -23.10
C ALA A 111 -15.11 4.81 -22.20
N ASP A 112 -13.91 4.24 -22.25
CA ASP A 112 -13.48 3.13 -21.39
C ASP A 112 -12.99 3.59 -20.00
N GLY A 113 -13.09 4.91 -19.72
CA GLY A 113 -12.58 5.51 -18.50
C GLY A 113 -11.07 5.74 -18.51
N PHE A 114 -10.52 6.07 -17.34
CA PHE A 114 -9.07 6.18 -17.20
C PHE A 114 -8.42 4.81 -17.03
N HIS A 115 -7.45 4.52 -17.86
CA HIS A 115 -6.65 3.32 -17.71
C HIS A 115 -5.78 3.39 -16.45
N ILE A 116 -5.71 2.26 -15.75
CA ILE A 116 -5.09 2.16 -14.43
C ILE A 116 -3.59 2.48 -14.44
N MET A 117 -2.85 1.91 -15.41
CA MET A 117 -1.39 2.06 -15.46
C MET A 117 -0.95 3.51 -15.68
N PRO A 118 -1.47 4.25 -16.67
CA PRO A 118 -1.17 5.67 -16.83
C PRO A 118 -1.49 6.49 -15.58
N MET A 119 -2.65 6.25 -14.95
CA MET A 119 -3.04 6.93 -13.72
C MET A 119 -2.03 6.70 -12.58
N VAL A 120 -1.69 5.44 -12.32
CA VAL A 120 -0.80 5.08 -11.21
C VAL A 120 0.62 5.56 -11.45
N ILE A 121 1.15 5.35 -12.67
CA ILE A 121 2.49 5.81 -13.05
C ILE A 121 2.58 7.34 -12.93
N GLY A 122 1.57 8.05 -13.42
CA GLY A 122 1.49 9.50 -13.33
C GLY A 122 1.45 9.97 -11.87
N MET A 123 0.49 9.46 -11.10
CA MET A 123 0.28 9.91 -9.72
C MET A 123 1.43 9.56 -8.77
N LEU A 124 2.11 8.44 -8.93
CA LEU A 124 3.14 8.00 -7.98
C LEU A 124 4.55 8.26 -8.48
N ALA A 125 4.90 7.76 -9.67
CA ALA A 125 6.26 7.83 -10.15
C ALA A 125 6.59 9.21 -10.74
N PHE A 126 5.78 9.67 -11.67
CA PHE A 126 6.08 10.92 -12.36
C PHE A 126 5.85 12.16 -11.48
N SER A 127 4.83 12.15 -10.63
CA SER A 127 4.58 13.24 -9.66
C SER A 127 5.74 13.41 -8.68
N GLU A 128 6.39 12.31 -8.25
CA GLU A 128 7.57 12.39 -7.39
C GLU A 128 8.76 13.03 -8.12
N VAL A 129 8.93 12.75 -9.41
CA VAL A 129 9.94 13.43 -10.24
C VAL A 129 9.69 14.94 -10.27
N LEU A 130 8.43 15.38 -10.47
CA LEU A 130 8.06 16.79 -10.44
C LEU A 130 8.40 17.45 -9.09
N LEU A 131 8.08 16.77 -7.98
CA LEU A 131 8.39 17.25 -6.63
C LEU A 131 9.90 17.38 -6.40
N GLN A 132 10.69 16.44 -6.87
CA GLN A 132 12.14 16.48 -6.73
C GLN A 132 12.76 17.57 -7.63
N PHE A 133 12.22 17.76 -8.83
CA PHE A 133 12.64 18.86 -9.72
C PHE A 133 12.41 20.24 -9.07
N GLU A 134 11.23 20.43 -8.49
CA GLU A 134 10.93 21.67 -7.76
C GLU A 134 11.91 21.91 -6.61
N LYS A 135 12.15 20.88 -5.78
CA LYS A 135 13.10 20.98 -4.66
C LYS A 135 14.50 21.37 -5.14
N GLU A 136 14.94 20.81 -6.25
CA GLU A 136 16.27 21.14 -6.81
C GLU A 136 16.30 22.55 -7.38
N LEU A 137 15.24 23.00 -8.08
CA LEU A 137 15.13 24.39 -8.58
C LEU A 137 15.14 25.39 -7.43
N LEU A 138 14.36 25.14 -6.36
CA LEU A 138 14.32 25.98 -5.18
C LEU A 138 15.68 26.07 -4.48
N LYS A 139 16.41 24.95 -4.36
CA LYS A 139 17.77 24.94 -3.81
C LYS A 139 18.73 25.76 -4.67
N ARG A 140 18.68 25.63 -6.00
CA ARG A 140 19.51 26.43 -6.92
C ARG A 140 19.19 27.91 -6.82
N TRP A 141 17.91 28.26 -6.70
CA TRP A 141 17.47 29.65 -6.54
C TRP A 141 17.91 30.22 -5.20
N GLN A 142 17.75 29.49 -4.10
CA GLN A 142 18.24 29.87 -2.78
C GLN A 142 19.76 30.02 -2.74
N ARG A 143 20.53 29.15 -3.39
CA ARG A 143 22.00 29.29 -3.51
C ARG A 143 22.39 30.53 -4.31
N LYS A 144 21.64 30.90 -5.35
CA LYS A 144 21.87 32.15 -6.09
C LYS A 144 21.55 33.40 -5.29
N MET A 145 20.54 33.35 -4.43
CA MET A 145 20.16 34.48 -3.54
C MET A 145 21.08 34.58 -2.32
N ALA A 146 21.54 33.50 -1.77
CA ALA A 146 22.49 33.44 -0.69
C ALA A 146 23.93 33.51 -1.24
N GLN A 147 24.37 34.69 -1.71
CA GLN A 147 25.79 34.97 -1.85
C GLN A 147 26.45 35.01 -0.48
N LYS A 148 26.55 33.90 0.20
CA LYS A 148 27.47 33.68 1.33
C LYS A 148 27.33 32.28 1.92
N HIS A 149 28.46 31.54 1.89
CA HIS A 149 28.86 30.51 2.85
C HIS A 149 27.73 29.69 3.51
N SER A 150 27.37 28.57 2.93
CA SER A 150 26.91 27.43 3.70
C SER A 150 27.78 26.23 3.34
N HIS A 151 28.57 25.79 4.31
CA HIS A 151 29.13 24.45 4.32
C HIS A 151 27.97 23.50 4.06
N GLU A 152 28.09 22.70 3.01
CA GLU A 152 27.31 21.47 2.90
C GLU A 152 27.57 20.71 4.21
N GLU A 153 26.52 20.46 4.99
CA GLU A 153 26.59 19.36 5.94
C GLU A 153 26.89 18.10 5.10
N GLU A 154 28.16 17.77 5.00
CA GLU A 154 28.61 16.44 4.62
C GLU A 154 27.85 15.49 5.52
N VAL A 155 26.89 14.77 4.95
CA VAL A 155 26.38 13.58 5.58
C VAL A 155 27.61 12.71 5.87
N ARG A 156 28.07 12.76 7.12
CA ARG A 156 29.19 11.94 7.57
C ARG A 156 28.81 10.51 7.21
N HIS A 157 29.43 9.99 6.17
CA HIS A 157 29.40 8.59 5.84
C HIS A 157 30.09 7.87 7.00
N THR A 158 29.32 7.54 8.04
CA THR A 158 29.80 6.65 9.07
C THR A 158 30.18 5.36 8.37
N SER A 159 31.46 5.02 8.43
CA SER A 159 31.96 3.78 7.86
C SER A 159 31.17 2.64 8.49
N ILE A 160 30.40 1.93 7.66
CA ILE A 160 29.66 0.75 8.11
C ILE A 160 30.72 -0.30 8.40
N THR A 161 31.08 -0.47 9.65
CA THR A 161 32.20 -1.34 10.06
C THR A 161 31.77 -2.74 10.43
N ASP A 162 30.53 -2.93 10.91
CA ASP A 162 30.01 -4.24 11.32
C ASP A 162 28.86 -4.71 10.40
N HIS A 163 29.22 -5.66 9.52
CA HIS A 163 28.28 -6.29 8.59
C HIS A 163 27.80 -7.67 9.05
N HIS A 164 28.26 -8.17 10.20
CA HIS A 164 27.99 -9.54 10.60
C HIS A 164 26.85 -9.63 11.61
N LEU A 165 25.68 -10.07 11.14
CA LEU A 165 24.62 -10.57 12.03
C LEU A 165 24.97 -12.02 12.42
N ASN A 166 25.18 -12.26 13.72
CA ASN A 166 25.45 -13.61 14.21
C ASN A 166 24.13 -14.42 14.27
N TRP A 167 24.22 -15.70 13.93
CA TRP A 167 23.08 -16.62 13.98
C TRP A 167 22.43 -16.71 15.37
N THR A 168 23.21 -16.62 16.43
CA THR A 168 22.71 -16.59 17.81
C THR A 168 21.91 -15.32 18.12
N GLU A 169 22.28 -14.17 17.55
CA GLU A 169 21.54 -12.91 17.69
C GLU A 169 20.22 -12.97 16.91
N PHE A 170 20.24 -13.51 15.69
CA PHE A 170 19.03 -13.69 14.91
C PHE A 170 18.03 -14.64 15.58
N LYS A 171 18.51 -15.80 16.10
CA LYS A 171 17.65 -16.74 16.83
C LYS A 171 16.93 -16.09 18.02
N LYS A 172 17.56 -15.17 18.73
CA LYS A 172 16.93 -14.44 19.85
C LYS A 172 15.74 -13.57 19.39
N THR A 173 15.74 -13.14 18.14
CA THR A 173 14.63 -12.32 17.59
C THR A 173 13.48 -13.15 16.98
N LEU A 174 13.66 -14.46 16.76
CA LEU A 174 12.64 -15.34 16.17
C LEU A 174 11.28 -15.31 16.92
N PRO A 175 11.22 -15.37 18.27
CA PRO A 175 9.94 -15.29 18.96
C PRO A 175 9.21 -13.98 18.70
N THR A 176 9.96 -12.89 18.57
CA THR A 176 9.44 -11.57 18.23
C THR A 176 8.97 -11.51 16.77
N ILE A 177 9.73 -12.12 15.84
CA ILE A 177 9.35 -12.22 14.42
C ILE A 177 8.02 -12.98 14.29
N PHE A 178 7.87 -14.18 14.85
CA PHE A 178 6.63 -14.95 14.74
C PHE A 178 5.44 -14.25 15.39
N ARG A 179 5.62 -13.59 16.53
CA ARG A 179 4.59 -12.80 17.19
C ARG A 179 4.14 -11.61 16.34
N SER A 180 5.11 -10.91 15.77
CA SER A 180 4.87 -9.78 14.86
C SER A 180 4.22 -10.23 13.55
N THR A 181 4.58 -11.42 13.07
CA THR A 181 3.93 -12.06 11.91
C THR A 181 2.45 -12.32 12.20
N GLY A 182 2.11 -12.85 13.36
CA GLY A 182 0.70 -13.04 13.76
C GLY A 182 -0.09 -11.73 13.82
N ILE A 183 0.53 -10.65 14.35
CA ILE A 183 -0.09 -9.31 14.39
C ILE A 183 -0.27 -8.76 12.96
N GLY A 184 0.78 -8.80 12.15
CA GLY A 184 0.74 -8.31 10.78
C GLY A 184 -0.29 -9.07 9.93
N ALA A 185 -0.33 -10.39 10.02
CA ALA A 185 -1.28 -11.22 9.30
C ALA A 185 -2.74 -10.91 9.70
N SER A 186 -3.01 -10.74 10.99
CA SER A 186 -4.36 -10.39 11.47
C SER A 186 -4.82 -9.02 10.94
N ILE A 187 -3.89 -8.08 10.83
CA ILE A 187 -4.15 -6.74 10.26
C ILE A 187 -4.34 -6.83 8.75
N GLY A 188 -3.55 -7.67 8.07
CA GLY A 188 -3.58 -7.82 6.63
C GLY A 188 -4.92 -8.28 6.07
N ILE A 189 -5.66 -9.10 6.80
CA ILE A 189 -7.01 -9.55 6.39
C ILE A 189 -8.01 -8.39 6.35
N ILE A 190 -7.78 -7.33 7.12
CA ILE A 190 -8.69 -6.18 7.20
C ILE A 190 -8.34 -5.17 6.10
N PRO A 191 -9.22 -4.99 5.09
CA PRO A 191 -8.94 -4.03 4.03
C PRO A 191 -8.73 -2.62 4.59
N GLY A 192 -7.72 -1.92 4.06
CA GLY A 192 -7.52 -0.51 4.34
C GLY A 192 -6.58 -0.16 5.49
N ILE A 193 -6.23 -1.06 6.39
CA ILE A 193 -5.36 -0.73 7.53
C ILE A 193 -3.90 -0.54 7.09
N GLY A 194 -3.42 -1.34 6.17
CA GLY A 194 -2.10 -1.21 5.56
C GLY A 194 -0.92 -1.69 6.42
N THR A 195 0.23 -1.83 5.75
CA THR A 195 1.46 -2.39 6.33
C THR A 195 2.07 -1.54 7.44
N THR A 196 1.88 -0.21 7.37
CA THR A 196 2.44 0.71 8.37
C THR A 196 1.87 0.47 9.77
N VAL A 197 0.57 0.17 9.87
CA VAL A 197 -0.08 -0.11 11.15
C VAL A 197 0.39 -1.45 11.70
N GLY A 198 0.52 -2.47 10.85
CA GLY A 198 1.09 -3.76 11.22
C GLY A 198 2.50 -3.63 11.78
N SER A 199 3.35 -2.87 11.11
CA SER A 199 4.71 -2.56 11.56
C SER A 199 4.72 -1.86 12.92
N TYR A 200 3.90 -0.83 13.09
CA TYR A 200 3.87 -0.02 14.31
C TYR A 200 3.34 -0.77 15.52
N LEU A 201 2.24 -1.51 15.36
CA LEU A 201 1.66 -2.32 16.44
C LEU A 201 2.62 -3.45 16.86
N SER A 202 3.27 -4.09 15.90
CA SER A 202 4.28 -5.10 16.17
C SER A 202 5.45 -4.54 16.96
N TYR A 203 5.93 -3.35 16.58
CA TYR A 203 7.00 -2.66 17.29
C TYR A 203 6.63 -2.33 18.75
N ILE A 204 5.43 -1.76 18.98
CA ILE A 204 4.94 -1.43 20.33
C ILE A 204 4.81 -2.70 21.17
N MET A 205 4.21 -3.75 20.61
CA MET A 205 4.02 -5.02 21.31
C MET A 205 5.36 -5.68 21.66
N ALA A 206 6.33 -5.64 20.75
CA ALA A 206 7.67 -6.13 20.99
C ALA A 206 8.35 -5.34 22.13
N LYS A 207 8.26 -4.00 22.09
CA LYS A 207 8.81 -3.15 23.15
C LYS A 207 8.20 -3.46 24.52
N GLN A 208 6.88 -3.66 24.59
CA GLN A 208 6.19 -3.97 25.86
C GLN A 208 6.56 -5.34 26.43
N ARG A 209 6.91 -6.30 25.58
CA ARG A 209 7.22 -7.68 25.97
C ARG A 209 8.71 -8.01 26.01
N SER A 210 9.54 -7.08 25.57
CA SER A 210 10.98 -7.26 25.59
C SER A 210 11.53 -7.22 27.01
N PRO A 211 12.53 -8.06 27.33
CA PRO A 211 13.29 -7.94 28.59
C PRO A 211 14.14 -6.66 28.62
N HIS A 212 14.32 -5.96 27.49
CA HIS A 212 15.11 -4.74 27.33
C HIS A 212 14.36 -3.61 26.63
N PRO A 213 13.20 -3.14 27.15
CA PRO A 213 12.37 -2.13 26.48
C PRO A 213 13.08 -0.77 26.35
N GLU A 214 14.10 -0.50 27.17
CA GLU A 214 14.91 0.72 27.16
C GLU A 214 15.83 0.85 25.94
N LYS A 215 16.10 -0.27 25.24
CA LYS A 215 16.91 -0.29 24.01
C LYS A 215 16.14 0.11 22.77
N PHE A 216 14.81 0.05 22.81
CA PHE A 216 13.95 0.43 21.68
C PHE A 216 14.00 1.94 21.44
N GLY A 217 14.22 2.31 20.18
CA GLY A 217 14.50 3.69 19.76
C GLY A 217 15.97 4.11 19.91
N LYS A 218 16.85 3.22 20.39
CA LYS A 218 18.28 3.46 20.58
C LYS A 218 19.19 2.47 19.85
N GLY A 219 18.62 1.63 18.98
CA GLY A 219 19.35 0.65 18.18
C GLY A 219 19.11 -0.80 18.61
N SER A 220 17.85 -1.19 18.78
CA SER A 220 17.43 -2.54 19.09
C SER A 220 17.27 -3.39 17.82
N LEU A 221 18.01 -4.49 17.72
CA LEU A 221 17.78 -5.49 16.64
C LEU A 221 16.40 -6.12 16.74
N GLU A 222 15.89 -6.30 17.95
CA GLU A 222 14.53 -6.79 18.19
C GLU A 222 13.48 -5.79 17.69
N GLY A 223 13.70 -4.48 17.87
CA GLY A 223 12.85 -3.43 17.34
C GLY A 223 12.80 -3.41 15.81
N VAL A 224 13.95 -3.57 15.15
CA VAL A 224 14.03 -3.73 13.70
C VAL A 224 13.27 -4.98 13.26
N ALA A 225 13.51 -6.12 13.93
CA ALA A 225 12.86 -7.39 13.61
C ALA A 225 11.33 -7.30 13.71
N ALA A 226 10.83 -6.71 14.79
CA ALA A 226 9.39 -6.54 15.01
C ALA A 226 8.73 -5.67 13.95
N ALA A 227 9.35 -4.54 13.65
CA ALA A 227 8.83 -3.59 12.67
C ALA A 227 8.76 -4.19 11.26
N GLU A 228 9.83 -4.88 10.84
CA GLU A 228 9.91 -5.50 9.51
C GLU A 228 9.01 -6.73 9.40
N ALA A 229 9.01 -7.60 10.40
CA ALA A 229 8.12 -8.76 10.40
C ALA A 229 6.64 -8.34 10.37
N GLY A 230 6.25 -7.36 11.17
CA GLY A 230 4.88 -6.86 11.19
C GLY A 230 4.48 -6.11 9.90
N ASN A 231 5.44 -5.52 9.19
CA ASN A 231 5.21 -4.88 7.90
C ASN A 231 4.97 -5.92 6.79
N ASN A 232 5.85 -6.89 6.67
CA ASN A 232 5.83 -7.87 5.59
C ASN A 232 4.72 -8.91 5.78
N ALA A 233 4.43 -9.31 7.01
CA ALA A 233 3.35 -10.24 7.30
C ALA A 233 1.93 -9.76 6.93
N VAL A 234 1.75 -8.49 6.61
CA VAL A 234 0.48 -7.96 6.08
C VAL A 234 0.26 -8.38 4.62
N ASN A 235 1.33 -8.60 3.84
CA ASN A 235 1.25 -8.73 2.38
C ASN A 235 0.43 -9.93 1.91
N GLY A 236 0.74 -11.14 2.37
CA GLY A 236 0.00 -12.34 1.99
C GLY A 236 -1.48 -12.27 2.36
N PRO A 237 -1.84 -12.08 3.65
CA PRO A 237 -3.23 -11.97 4.09
C PRO A 237 -4.03 -10.84 3.45
N ASN A 238 -3.37 -9.75 3.02
CA ASN A 238 -4.02 -8.64 2.31
C ASN A 238 -4.50 -9.02 0.90
N LEU A 239 -3.98 -10.09 0.33
CA LEU A 239 -4.47 -10.64 -0.94
C LEU A 239 -5.72 -11.50 -0.75
N ILE A 240 -6.04 -11.95 0.47
CA ILE A 240 -7.24 -12.74 0.72
C ILE A 240 -8.50 -11.97 0.32
N PRO A 241 -8.80 -10.78 0.85
CA PRO A 241 -9.97 -10.00 0.42
C PRO A 241 -9.89 -9.61 -1.07
N LEU A 242 -8.70 -9.40 -1.63
CA LEU A 242 -8.55 -9.14 -3.05
C LEU A 242 -9.05 -10.30 -3.90
N VAL A 243 -8.56 -11.52 -3.67
CA VAL A 243 -8.91 -12.66 -4.52
C VAL A 243 -10.30 -13.22 -4.24
N THR A 244 -10.80 -13.06 -3.02
CA THR A 244 -12.11 -13.61 -2.60
C THR A 244 -13.27 -12.64 -2.77
N LEU A 245 -13.02 -11.33 -2.60
CA LEU A 245 -14.04 -10.29 -2.66
C LEU A 245 -13.76 -9.26 -3.77
N GLY A 246 -12.58 -9.28 -4.40
CA GLY A 246 -12.15 -8.24 -5.34
C GLY A 246 -11.83 -6.91 -4.66
N ILE A 247 -11.68 -6.88 -3.33
CA ILE A 247 -11.47 -5.66 -2.56
C ILE A 247 -9.99 -5.52 -2.19
N PRO A 248 -9.23 -4.58 -2.80
CA PRO A 248 -7.83 -4.37 -2.46
C PRO A 248 -7.71 -3.70 -1.08
N GLY A 249 -6.88 -4.28 -0.23
CA GLY A 249 -6.66 -3.73 1.13
C GLY A 249 -5.60 -2.62 1.20
N ASN A 250 -4.76 -2.49 0.19
CA ASN A 250 -3.74 -1.44 0.09
C ASN A 250 -3.38 -1.16 -1.37
N LEU A 251 -2.44 -0.23 -1.59
CA LEU A 251 -1.99 0.14 -2.94
C LEU A 251 -1.40 -1.04 -3.72
N ALA A 252 -0.59 -1.89 -3.09
CA ALA A 252 0.01 -3.03 -3.78
C ALA A 252 -1.05 -4.02 -4.26
N ALA A 253 -2.04 -4.33 -3.41
CA ALA A 253 -3.19 -5.15 -3.79
C ALA A 253 -4.01 -4.51 -4.90
N ALA A 254 -4.19 -3.17 -4.90
CA ALA A 254 -4.88 -2.46 -5.98
C ALA A 254 -4.13 -2.57 -7.32
N LEU A 255 -2.79 -2.51 -7.30
CA LEU A 255 -1.98 -2.72 -8.52
C LEU A 255 -2.10 -4.16 -9.06
N ILE A 256 -2.11 -5.14 -8.17
CA ILE A 256 -2.33 -6.54 -8.54
C ILE A 256 -3.74 -6.73 -9.13
N LEU A 257 -4.76 -6.11 -8.54
CA LEU A 257 -6.12 -6.07 -9.09
C LEU A 257 -6.13 -5.50 -10.51
N GLY A 258 -5.45 -4.36 -10.71
CA GLY A 258 -5.30 -3.77 -12.04
C GLY A 258 -4.63 -4.73 -13.04
N GLY A 259 -3.59 -5.44 -12.61
CA GLY A 259 -2.93 -6.47 -13.42
C GLY A 259 -3.88 -7.62 -13.79
N PHE A 260 -4.72 -8.06 -12.87
CA PHE A 260 -5.77 -9.04 -13.17
C PHE A 260 -6.78 -8.52 -14.18
N MET A 261 -7.27 -7.29 -14.00
CA MET A 261 -8.26 -6.69 -14.91
C MET A 261 -7.71 -6.51 -16.33
N ILE A 262 -6.46 -6.11 -16.51
CA ILE A 262 -5.80 -6.03 -17.83
C ILE A 262 -5.77 -7.40 -18.53
N LYS A 263 -5.69 -8.48 -17.76
CA LYS A 263 -5.74 -9.86 -18.28
C LYS A 263 -7.15 -10.41 -18.43
N GLY A 264 -8.18 -9.59 -18.23
CA GLY A 264 -9.59 -10.02 -18.29
C GLY A 264 -10.02 -10.87 -17.09
N LEU A 265 -9.25 -10.85 -16.01
CA LEU A 265 -9.53 -11.62 -14.80
C LEU A 265 -10.24 -10.73 -13.79
N ILE A 266 -11.40 -11.14 -13.30
CA ILE A 266 -12.21 -10.37 -12.36
C ILE A 266 -12.20 -11.10 -11.01
N PRO A 267 -11.38 -10.63 -10.02
CA PRO A 267 -11.39 -11.18 -8.69
C PRO A 267 -12.75 -11.00 -7.99
N GLY A 268 -13.11 -11.99 -7.19
CA GLY A 268 -14.41 -12.02 -6.50
C GLY A 268 -14.74 -13.42 -5.98
N PRO A 269 -15.94 -13.66 -5.44
CA PRO A 269 -16.29 -14.92 -4.78
C PRO A 269 -16.10 -16.17 -5.65
N THR A 270 -16.43 -16.09 -6.93
CA THR A 270 -16.31 -17.22 -7.87
C THR A 270 -14.89 -17.36 -8.44
N PHE A 271 -14.02 -16.37 -8.24
CA PHE A 271 -12.69 -16.33 -8.85
C PHE A 271 -11.80 -17.52 -8.45
N MET A 272 -11.91 -17.95 -7.18
CA MET A 272 -11.20 -19.13 -6.69
C MET A 272 -11.68 -20.42 -7.35
N GLN A 273 -12.97 -20.51 -7.71
CA GLN A 273 -13.55 -21.68 -8.37
C GLN A 273 -13.19 -21.72 -9.86
N THR A 274 -13.23 -20.56 -10.52
CA THR A 274 -13.00 -20.48 -11.99
C THR A 274 -11.52 -20.44 -12.35
N ASN A 275 -10.67 -19.86 -11.49
CA ASN A 275 -9.24 -19.62 -11.75
C ASN A 275 -8.33 -20.18 -10.64
N GLY A 276 -8.78 -21.19 -9.88
CA GLY A 276 -8.07 -21.70 -8.70
C GLY A 276 -6.64 -22.16 -9.01
N ALA A 277 -6.42 -22.90 -10.11
CA ALA A 277 -5.09 -23.35 -10.50
C ALA A 277 -4.11 -22.17 -10.72
N MET A 278 -4.58 -21.10 -11.37
CA MET A 278 -3.77 -19.90 -11.60
C MET A 278 -3.48 -19.16 -10.27
N LEU A 279 -4.47 -19.07 -9.38
CA LEU A 279 -4.28 -18.45 -8.07
C LEU A 279 -3.26 -19.22 -7.22
N TYR A 280 -3.34 -20.54 -7.17
CA TYR A 280 -2.34 -21.34 -6.46
C TYR A 280 -0.95 -21.20 -7.10
N ALA A 281 -0.86 -21.14 -8.43
CA ALA A 281 0.41 -20.85 -9.10
C ALA A 281 0.96 -19.47 -8.67
N LEU A 282 0.11 -18.44 -8.59
CA LEU A 282 0.49 -17.12 -8.08
C LEU A 282 0.99 -17.20 -6.63
N PHE A 283 0.28 -17.92 -5.75
CA PHE A 283 0.69 -18.06 -4.35
C PHE A 283 2.04 -18.77 -4.20
N ILE A 284 2.28 -19.80 -5.02
CA ILE A 284 3.58 -20.48 -5.06
C ILE A 284 4.68 -19.55 -5.57
N ILE A 285 4.40 -18.73 -6.59
CA ILE A 285 5.34 -17.73 -7.10
C ILE A 285 5.67 -16.70 -6.02
N LEU A 286 4.69 -16.23 -5.24
CA LEU A 286 4.92 -15.34 -4.10
C LEU A 286 5.85 -15.99 -3.07
N LEU A 287 5.57 -17.22 -2.69
CA LEU A 287 6.42 -17.96 -1.75
C LEU A 287 7.86 -18.16 -2.30
N LEU A 288 8.01 -18.46 -3.59
CA LEU A 288 9.32 -18.58 -4.24
C LEU A 288 10.03 -17.23 -4.33
N SER A 289 9.30 -16.13 -4.50
CA SER A 289 9.87 -14.78 -4.57
C SER A 289 10.62 -14.40 -3.29
N ASN A 290 10.23 -14.97 -2.14
CA ASN A 290 10.94 -14.79 -0.88
C ASN A 290 12.38 -15.33 -0.90
N LEU A 291 12.61 -16.44 -1.62
CA LEU A 291 13.97 -16.95 -1.82
C LEU A 291 14.81 -15.99 -2.67
N PHE A 292 14.23 -15.50 -3.77
CA PHE A 292 14.92 -14.50 -4.60
C PHE A 292 15.16 -13.21 -3.83
N THR A 293 14.20 -12.75 -3.01
CA THR A 293 14.38 -11.60 -2.13
C THR A 293 15.54 -11.79 -1.17
N LEU A 294 15.71 -12.98 -0.61
CA LEU A 294 16.82 -13.30 0.27
C LEU A 294 18.16 -13.19 -0.47
N PHE A 295 18.28 -13.79 -1.67
CA PHE A 295 19.54 -13.77 -2.43
C PHE A 295 19.85 -12.37 -2.98
N ILE A 296 18.90 -11.75 -3.68
CA ILE A 296 19.07 -10.42 -4.27
C ILE A 296 19.27 -9.36 -3.18
N GLY A 297 18.49 -9.42 -2.10
CA GLY A 297 18.61 -8.51 -0.96
C GLY A 297 19.97 -8.64 -0.27
N SER A 298 20.46 -9.85 -0.08
CA SER A 298 21.80 -10.10 0.49
C SER A 298 22.91 -9.55 -0.42
N PHE A 299 22.78 -9.72 -1.72
CA PHE A 299 23.70 -9.12 -2.70
C PHE A 299 23.64 -7.59 -2.68
N TYR A 300 22.41 -7.03 -2.68
CA TYR A 300 22.20 -5.60 -2.63
C TYR A 300 22.78 -4.93 -1.39
N ILE A 301 22.61 -5.53 -0.21
CA ILE A 301 23.18 -5.02 1.05
C ILE A 301 24.71 -4.85 0.95
N LYS A 302 25.41 -5.75 0.26
CA LYS A 302 26.86 -5.64 0.04
C LYS A 302 27.23 -4.46 -0.87
N HIS A 303 26.35 -4.10 -1.81
CA HIS A 303 26.63 -3.11 -2.87
C HIS A 303 25.87 -1.80 -2.69
N VAL A 304 25.09 -1.65 -1.62
CA VAL A 304 24.20 -0.49 -1.40
C VAL A 304 24.92 0.86 -1.47
N LYS A 305 26.16 0.92 -1.03
CA LYS A 305 26.99 2.13 -1.13
C LYS A 305 27.15 2.63 -2.57
N ASN A 306 27.34 1.69 -3.52
CA ASN A 306 27.52 2.01 -4.93
C ASN A 306 26.22 2.50 -5.58
N VAL A 307 25.08 1.92 -5.18
CA VAL A 307 23.75 2.31 -5.68
C VAL A 307 23.36 3.71 -5.21
N THR A 308 23.63 4.04 -3.95
CA THR A 308 23.35 5.38 -3.40
C THR A 308 24.25 6.47 -3.96
N ALA A 309 25.35 6.10 -4.63
CA ALA A 309 26.25 7.03 -5.31
C ALA A 309 25.78 7.45 -6.70
N ILE A 310 24.73 6.84 -7.26
CA ILE A 310 24.20 7.21 -8.58
C ILE A 310 23.67 8.64 -8.55
N PRO A 311 24.14 9.56 -9.43
CA PRO A 311 23.64 10.93 -9.44
C PRO A 311 22.15 10.99 -9.77
N LYS A 312 21.40 11.75 -9.00
CA LYS A 312 19.94 11.90 -9.11
C LYS A 312 19.42 12.20 -10.53
N PRO A 313 20.10 13.03 -11.38
CA PRO A 313 19.63 13.29 -12.73
C PRO A 313 19.45 12.02 -13.58
N TYR A 314 20.38 11.06 -13.50
CA TYR A 314 20.26 9.79 -14.25
C TYR A 314 19.05 8.96 -13.79
N LEU A 315 18.77 8.95 -12.47
CA LEU A 315 17.60 8.26 -11.92
C LEU A 315 16.29 8.89 -12.42
N TYR A 316 16.21 10.23 -12.43
CA TYR A 316 15.00 10.93 -12.89
C TYR A 316 14.77 10.74 -14.39
N THR A 317 15.83 10.82 -15.20
CA THR A 317 15.72 10.54 -16.65
C THR A 317 15.22 9.11 -16.89
N GLY A 318 15.77 8.12 -16.18
CA GLY A 318 15.31 6.74 -16.26
C GLY A 318 13.82 6.61 -15.89
N ILE A 319 13.38 7.20 -14.78
CA ILE A 319 11.98 7.18 -14.36
C ILE A 319 11.08 7.79 -15.43
N ILE A 320 11.43 8.93 -16.00
CA ILE A 320 10.65 9.60 -17.06
C ILE A 320 10.50 8.69 -18.27
N VAL A 321 11.60 8.15 -18.78
CA VAL A 321 11.61 7.28 -19.98
C VAL A 321 10.77 6.03 -19.74
N PHE A 322 10.98 5.33 -18.62
CA PHE A 322 10.21 4.13 -18.31
C PHE A 322 8.74 4.43 -18.02
N SER A 323 8.41 5.60 -17.47
CA SER A 323 7.02 6.03 -17.25
C SER A 323 6.28 6.23 -18.57
N VAL A 324 6.90 6.90 -19.53
CA VAL A 324 6.31 7.11 -20.85
C VAL A 324 6.11 5.79 -21.58
N ILE A 325 7.15 4.93 -21.61
CA ILE A 325 7.07 3.61 -22.24
C ILE A 325 6.01 2.76 -21.55
N GLY A 326 6.01 2.70 -20.21
CA GLY A 326 5.05 1.90 -19.43
C GLY A 326 3.60 2.34 -19.60
N SER A 327 3.35 3.64 -19.80
CA SER A 327 2.00 4.14 -20.07
C SER A 327 1.53 3.82 -21.48
N TYR A 328 2.45 3.81 -22.46
CA TYR A 328 2.13 3.55 -23.85
C TYR A 328 1.91 2.06 -24.17
N VAL A 329 2.77 1.17 -23.62
CA VAL A 329 2.89 -0.23 -24.08
C VAL A 329 1.62 -1.05 -23.85
N ASN A 330 0.86 -0.81 -22.77
CA ASN A 330 -0.30 -1.64 -22.44
C ASN A 330 -1.44 -1.56 -23.46
N TYR A 331 -1.68 -0.37 -24.00
CA TYR A 331 -2.80 -0.11 -24.92
C TYR A 331 -2.37 0.48 -26.25
N ALA A 332 -1.06 0.65 -26.48
CA ALA A 332 -0.47 1.32 -27.63
C ALA A 332 -1.10 2.71 -27.91
N SER A 333 -1.50 3.41 -26.84
CA SER A 333 -2.25 4.66 -26.88
C SER A 333 -1.37 5.84 -26.49
N VAL A 334 -1.24 6.80 -27.38
CA VAL A 334 -0.59 8.09 -27.08
C VAL A 334 -1.45 8.91 -26.12
N PHE A 335 -2.76 8.75 -26.17
CA PHE A 335 -3.68 9.41 -25.24
C PHE A 335 -3.36 9.02 -23.78
N ASP A 336 -3.01 7.77 -23.51
CA ASP A 336 -2.60 7.31 -22.19
C ASP A 336 -1.35 8.00 -21.65
N VAL A 337 -0.44 8.40 -22.52
CA VAL A 337 0.72 9.21 -22.11
C VAL A 337 0.28 10.61 -21.66
N PHE A 338 -0.69 11.23 -22.35
CA PHE A 338 -1.26 12.49 -21.88
C PHE A 338 -2.05 12.34 -20.60
N VAL A 339 -2.81 11.26 -20.44
CA VAL A 339 -3.49 10.91 -19.19
C VAL A 339 -2.49 10.78 -18.05
N MET A 340 -1.37 10.06 -18.26
CA MET A 340 -0.29 9.94 -17.29
C MET A 340 0.27 11.31 -16.88
N LEU A 341 0.52 12.21 -17.84
CA LEU A 341 1.01 13.56 -17.55
C LEU A 341 -0.02 14.38 -16.75
N GLY A 342 -1.31 14.29 -17.08
CA GLY A 342 -2.39 14.91 -16.31
C GLY A 342 -2.42 14.41 -14.87
N PHE A 343 -2.33 13.10 -14.68
CA PHE A 343 -2.27 12.51 -13.34
C PHE A 343 -0.95 12.81 -12.61
N ALA A 344 0.15 13.04 -13.31
CA ALA A 344 1.39 13.50 -12.69
C ALA A 344 1.24 14.89 -12.08
N VAL A 345 0.63 15.82 -12.81
CA VAL A 345 0.31 17.17 -12.31
C VAL A 345 -0.68 17.09 -11.15
N LEU A 346 -1.73 16.29 -11.28
CA LEU A 346 -2.71 16.08 -10.21
C LEU A 346 -2.03 15.51 -8.96
N GLY A 347 -1.22 14.47 -9.09
CA GLY A 347 -0.47 13.85 -7.99
C GLY A 347 0.47 14.83 -7.30
N TYR A 348 1.17 15.67 -8.08
CA TYR A 348 2.00 16.73 -7.57
C TYR A 348 1.19 17.73 -6.72
N ILE A 349 0.05 18.22 -7.23
CA ILE A 349 -0.85 19.15 -6.53
C ILE A 349 -1.38 18.50 -5.24
N LEU A 350 -1.91 17.29 -5.31
CA LEU A 350 -2.47 16.57 -4.15
C LEU A 350 -1.42 16.35 -3.05
N THR A 351 -0.19 16.05 -3.43
CA THR A 351 0.92 15.90 -2.47
C THR A 351 1.24 17.21 -1.76
N LYS A 352 1.16 18.36 -2.46
CA LYS A 352 1.32 19.69 -1.83
C LYS A 352 0.23 19.96 -0.78
N PHE A 353 -0.99 19.52 -1.03
CA PHE A 353 -2.09 19.60 -0.06
C PHE A 353 -2.04 18.50 1.01
N LYS A 354 -1.00 17.64 0.99
CA LYS A 354 -0.82 16.50 1.90
C LYS A 354 -2.00 15.50 1.83
N ILE A 355 -2.57 15.33 0.64
CA ILE A 355 -3.57 14.32 0.35
C ILE A 355 -2.82 13.02 -0.01
N ASN A 356 -3.29 11.90 0.52
CA ASN A 356 -2.65 10.59 0.33
C ASN A 356 -3.03 10.01 -1.04
N LEU A 357 -2.06 9.92 -1.96
CA LEU A 357 -2.26 9.42 -3.31
C LEU A 357 -2.70 7.94 -3.36
N PRO A 358 -2.12 7.01 -2.59
CA PRO A 358 -2.63 5.65 -2.47
C PRO A 358 -4.11 5.54 -2.17
N THR A 359 -4.64 6.41 -1.30
CA THR A 359 -6.08 6.46 -0.98
C THR A 359 -6.93 6.83 -2.19
N VAL A 360 -6.48 7.81 -2.98
CA VAL A 360 -7.16 8.20 -4.24
C VAL A 360 -7.22 7.02 -5.21
N ILE A 361 -6.10 6.33 -5.38
CA ILE A 361 -5.98 5.20 -6.31
C ILE A 361 -6.88 4.03 -5.86
N VAL A 362 -6.85 3.66 -4.59
CA VAL A 362 -7.72 2.57 -4.10
C VAL A 362 -9.20 2.95 -4.22
N ALA A 363 -9.56 4.19 -3.92
CA ALA A 363 -10.94 4.67 -4.07
C ALA A 363 -11.38 4.70 -5.55
N PHE A 364 -10.48 5.03 -6.47
CA PHE A 364 -10.74 4.93 -7.90
C PHE A 364 -11.11 3.49 -8.31
N PHE A 365 -10.39 2.49 -7.83
CA PHE A 365 -10.71 1.08 -8.10
C PHE A 365 -12.02 0.63 -7.49
N LEU A 366 -12.29 1.05 -6.26
CA LEU A 366 -13.47 0.63 -5.53
C LEU A 366 -14.74 1.37 -5.97
N GLY A 367 -14.62 2.53 -6.65
CA GLY A 367 -15.74 3.36 -7.08
C GLY A 367 -16.75 2.63 -7.96
N PRO A 368 -16.36 2.11 -9.13
CA PRO A 368 -17.25 1.37 -10.01
C PRO A 368 -17.86 0.13 -9.35
N MET A 369 -17.08 -0.54 -8.50
CA MET A 369 -17.52 -1.72 -7.77
C MET A 369 -18.58 -1.35 -6.71
N LEU A 370 -18.35 -0.28 -5.95
CA LEU A 370 -19.31 0.26 -4.98
C LEU A 370 -20.62 0.64 -5.65
N GLU A 371 -20.54 1.37 -6.76
CA GLU A 371 -21.72 1.79 -7.53
C GLU A 371 -22.54 0.59 -8.01
N THR A 372 -21.86 -0.39 -8.64
CA THR A 372 -22.53 -1.58 -9.16
C THR A 372 -23.20 -2.37 -8.04
N LYS A 373 -22.50 -2.61 -6.91
CA LYS A 373 -23.05 -3.37 -5.79
C LYS A 373 -24.16 -2.65 -5.05
N LEU A 374 -24.03 -1.34 -4.89
CA LEU A 374 -25.08 -0.49 -4.30
C LEU A 374 -26.37 -0.52 -5.13
N ARG A 375 -26.25 -0.37 -6.45
CA ARG A 375 -27.40 -0.42 -7.37
C ARG A 375 -28.03 -1.82 -7.39
N GLN A 376 -27.23 -2.88 -7.42
CA GLN A 376 -27.74 -4.26 -7.34
C GLN A 376 -28.49 -4.49 -6.03
N ALA A 377 -27.95 -4.04 -4.88
CA ALA A 377 -28.60 -4.16 -3.59
C ALA A 377 -29.98 -3.48 -3.57
N LEU A 378 -30.04 -2.22 -4.04
CA LEU A 378 -31.29 -1.45 -4.10
C LEU A 378 -32.30 -2.08 -5.06
N LYS A 379 -31.88 -2.60 -6.22
CA LYS A 379 -32.78 -3.28 -7.15
C LYS A 379 -33.41 -4.54 -6.55
N ILE A 380 -32.60 -5.36 -5.89
CA ILE A 380 -33.08 -6.61 -5.27
C ILE A 380 -34.06 -6.31 -4.13
N SER A 381 -33.83 -5.22 -3.37
CA SER A 381 -34.70 -4.81 -2.27
C SER A 381 -35.93 -3.98 -2.69
N GLY A 382 -36.16 -3.79 -4.01
CA GLY A 382 -37.26 -2.93 -4.48
C GLY A 382 -37.06 -1.44 -4.17
N ASN A 383 -35.81 -0.97 -4.16
CA ASN A 383 -35.38 0.39 -3.75
C ASN A 383 -35.54 0.67 -2.24
N ASP A 384 -35.63 -0.38 -1.42
CA ASP A 384 -35.64 -0.22 0.02
C ASP A 384 -34.23 -0.20 0.60
N ALA A 385 -33.80 0.98 1.05
CA ALA A 385 -32.48 1.15 1.67
C ALA A 385 -32.36 0.52 3.07
N THR A 386 -33.46 0.06 3.68
CA THR A 386 -33.42 -0.61 4.99
C THR A 386 -32.69 -1.94 4.90
N VAL A 387 -32.53 -2.53 3.70
CA VAL A 387 -31.78 -3.76 3.45
C VAL A 387 -30.37 -3.74 4.05
N PHE A 388 -29.71 -2.59 4.05
CA PHE A 388 -28.36 -2.47 4.64
C PHE A 388 -28.35 -2.61 6.16
N PHE A 389 -29.48 -2.43 6.83
CA PHE A 389 -29.66 -2.54 8.29
C PHE A 389 -30.33 -3.86 8.69
N THR A 390 -31.04 -4.51 7.79
CA THR A 390 -31.73 -5.80 8.06
C THR A 390 -30.83 -7.00 7.81
N GLU A 391 -29.88 -6.90 6.87
CA GLU A 391 -28.93 -7.98 6.62
C GLU A 391 -27.82 -7.98 7.70
N PRO A 392 -27.65 -9.11 8.44
CA PRO A 392 -26.78 -9.15 9.64
C PRO A 392 -25.31 -8.80 9.35
N ILE A 393 -24.76 -9.30 8.24
CA ILE A 393 -23.36 -9.05 7.86
C ILE A 393 -23.19 -7.59 7.46
N SER A 394 -24.13 -7.02 6.69
CA SER A 394 -24.14 -5.63 6.29
C SER A 394 -24.17 -4.70 7.51
N LEU A 395 -25.12 -4.95 8.43
CA LEU A 395 -25.24 -4.21 9.70
C LEU A 395 -23.94 -4.29 10.50
N GLY A 396 -23.34 -5.50 10.60
CA GLY A 396 -22.07 -5.68 11.28
C GLY A 396 -20.97 -4.78 10.75
N PHE A 397 -20.81 -4.69 9.42
CA PHE A 397 -19.81 -3.80 8.80
C PHE A 397 -20.15 -2.31 8.97
N LEU A 398 -21.42 -1.93 8.94
CA LEU A 398 -21.83 -0.54 9.23
C LEU A 398 -21.52 -0.15 10.69
N VAL A 399 -21.77 -1.05 11.65
CA VAL A 399 -21.41 -0.84 13.06
C VAL A 399 -19.90 -0.76 13.23
N LEU A 400 -19.13 -1.67 12.60
CA LEU A 400 -17.66 -1.60 12.58
C LEU A 400 -17.16 -0.27 11.99
N THR A 401 -17.81 0.22 10.95
CA THR A 401 -17.51 1.52 10.34
C THR A 401 -17.71 2.65 11.34
N ALA A 402 -18.87 2.69 12.00
CA ALA A 402 -19.19 3.72 13.00
C ALA A 402 -18.20 3.69 14.18
N VAL A 403 -17.88 2.49 14.67
CA VAL A 403 -16.90 2.28 15.75
C VAL A 403 -15.51 2.72 15.31
N ALA A 404 -15.06 2.32 14.13
CA ALA A 404 -13.75 2.73 13.61
C ALA A 404 -13.64 4.26 13.50
N VAL A 405 -14.63 4.91 12.91
CA VAL A 405 -14.69 6.38 12.80
C VAL A 405 -14.68 7.04 14.18
N PHE A 406 -15.49 6.53 15.13
CA PHE A 406 -15.56 7.08 16.49
C PHE A 406 -14.20 7.02 17.19
N PHE A 407 -13.54 5.86 17.20
CA PHE A 407 -12.23 5.71 17.85
C PHE A 407 -11.15 6.54 17.18
N LEU A 408 -11.16 6.63 15.85
CA LEU A 408 -10.17 7.38 15.10
C LEU A 408 -10.35 8.89 15.27
N VAL A 409 -11.57 9.39 15.38
CA VAL A 409 -11.86 10.81 15.67
C VAL A 409 -11.52 11.13 17.12
N ARG A 410 -11.89 10.29 18.08
CA ARG A 410 -11.63 10.51 19.52
C ARG A 410 -10.14 10.53 19.86
N ARG A 411 -9.33 9.66 19.24
CA ARG A 411 -7.88 9.57 19.48
C ARG A 411 -7.12 10.85 19.10
N ARG A 412 -7.70 11.71 18.30
CA ARG A 412 -7.11 12.98 17.83
C ARG A 412 -7.37 14.18 18.73
N ASN A 413 -8.37 14.09 19.58
CA ASN A 413 -8.70 15.16 20.55
C ASN A 413 -7.87 15.07 21.84
N ILE A 414 -6.93 14.13 21.94
CA ILE A 414 -5.96 14.09 23.04
C ILE A 414 -4.83 15.05 22.69
N PRO A 415 -4.67 16.18 23.40
CA PRO A 415 -3.55 17.08 23.18
C PRO A 415 -2.25 16.30 23.35
N LYS A 416 -1.34 16.45 22.41
CA LYS A 416 0.05 15.97 22.57
C LYS A 416 0.65 16.83 23.68
N GLY A 417 0.65 16.30 24.90
CA GLY A 417 1.42 16.84 26.00
C GLY A 417 2.94 16.69 25.77
#